data_03991d3a1eef1864c416d689a3d6d60e
#
_entry.id   03991d3a1eef1864c416d689a3d6d60e
#
_cell.length_a   1.000
_cell.length_b   1.000
_cell.length_c   1.000
_cell.angle_alpha   90.00
_cell.angle_beta   90.00
_cell.angle_gamma   90.00
#
_symmetry.space_group_name_H-M   'P 1'
#
loop_
_entity.id
_entity.type
_entity.pdbx_description
1 polymer ?
#
loop_
_entity_poly.entity_id
_entity_poly.type
_entity_poly.pdbx_seq_one_letter_code
_entity_poly.pdbx_strand_id
1 'polypeptide(L)'
;MERNFTNGIPLMPLAILGKNKNTRNSLRGSLLQSLAFLLFTLLFSLSFFAGNFAYASNLTGPGVKSLSSQKELRAVWFSYLDWMNMPKEEQAFRAEAAKVMDNLQKNGFQTLFLHVHSHSDSYGKKMTVFPYSKFMPGNGSFDPLEIMLSEAKKKGISVHAWFNPYRVSSSMSKWENIPEDSIVKKWSKTSGEERNVLLHEGQYYINPSRAAGREALLASIKELLDNYAVDGIHFDDYFYPRVSLTEEGKRFDEPEYEKAKRQGETGSLTEYRRNQVSLLLKQVHSLCKERGVVFGVSPVPNLQSLRSSVAYFLDVDKIMASKDYIDYIMPQMYHGFRAKNGKGQEAPHAYMRSLGDWVNLTNSTGNQVELMLGLGLYRAGSTVWDGNPVSEWFTESDILKRQVEEARKTGIVKGYAVFAYQNLLEERAQRELGNLRSVFQN
;
A
#
# COMPACT_ATOMS: atom_id res chain seq x y z
N MET A 1 -38.38 52.66 4.93
CA MET A 1 -37.96 53.64 5.94
C MET A 1 -36.47 53.72 5.92
N GLU A 2 -36.01 54.82 5.34
CA GLU A 2 -34.61 55.26 5.28
C GLU A 2 -34.05 55.56 6.68
N ARG A 3 -32.74 55.42 6.85
CA ARG A 3 -31.84 56.54 7.14
C ARG A 3 -30.38 56.08 7.18
N ASN A 4 -29.61 56.75 6.31
CA ASN A 4 -28.16 56.94 6.34
C ASN A 4 -27.68 57.61 7.63
N PHE A 5 -26.39 57.43 7.97
CA PHE A 5 -25.46 58.56 8.20
C PHE A 5 -24.00 58.11 8.23
N THR A 6 -23.23 58.82 7.53
CA THR A 6 -21.83 58.95 7.16
C THR A 6 -20.90 59.51 8.24
N ASN A 7 -19.58 59.39 7.97
CA ASN A 7 -18.41 60.21 8.38
C ASN A 7 -17.77 59.86 9.73
N GLY A 8 -16.48 59.85 9.89
CA GLY A 8 -15.39 60.56 9.26
C GLY A 8 -14.03 60.16 9.84
N ILE A 9 -13.03 60.36 9.07
CA ILE A 9 -11.59 60.30 9.37
C ILE A 9 -11.15 61.55 10.15
N PRO A 10 -10.15 61.50 11.02
CA PRO A 10 -9.23 62.61 11.10
C PRO A 10 -7.75 62.25 10.91
N LEU A 11 -7.11 63.14 10.21
CA LEU A 11 -5.72 63.28 9.87
C LEU A 11 -4.81 63.72 11.05
N MET A 12 -3.55 63.45 10.83
CA MET A 12 -2.29 63.77 11.55
C MET A 12 -2.21 65.08 12.32
N PRO A 13 -1.13 65.20 13.14
CA PRO A 13 -0.10 66.18 12.74
C PRO A 13 1.38 65.69 12.82
N LEU A 14 2.18 66.20 11.89
CA LEU A 14 3.63 66.22 11.88
C LEU A 14 4.24 67.00 13.07
N ALA A 15 5.36 66.53 13.61
CA ALA A 15 6.30 67.35 14.35
C ALA A 15 7.76 66.85 14.18
N ILE A 16 8.53 67.52 13.37
CA ILE A 16 9.80 68.24 13.59
C ILE A 16 11.01 67.41 14.05
N LEU A 17 12.00 67.46 13.19
CA LEU A 17 13.41 67.04 13.27
C LEU A 17 14.19 67.59 14.47
N GLY A 18 14.86 66.68 15.20
CA GLY A 18 15.98 66.99 16.08
C GLY A 18 17.24 66.25 15.62
N LYS A 19 18.22 66.97 15.18
CA LYS A 19 19.56 66.48 14.78
C LYS A 19 20.30 65.89 15.99
N ASN A 20 20.66 64.63 15.99
CA ASN A 20 21.60 64.05 16.95
C ASN A 20 22.79 63.41 16.24
N LYS A 21 24.02 63.86 16.56
CA LYS A 21 25.29 63.55 15.88
C LYS A 21 25.93 62.18 16.21
N ASN A 22 25.19 61.24 16.80
CA ASN A 22 25.76 59.97 17.25
C ASN A 22 25.42 58.72 16.36
N THR A 23 24.86 58.92 15.18
CA THR A 23 24.37 57.82 14.34
C THR A 23 25.43 57.24 13.36
N ARG A 24 26.61 57.85 13.25
CA ARG A 24 27.64 57.36 12.28
C ARG A 24 28.46 56.13 12.76
N ASN A 25 28.59 55.90 14.06
CA ASN A 25 29.36 54.77 14.60
C ASN A 25 28.51 53.49 14.79
N SER A 26 27.20 53.64 14.98
CA SER A 26 26.27 52.53 15.12
C SER A 26 26.01 51.80 13.79
N LEU A 27 25.94 52.53 12.68
CA LEU A 27 25.72 51.95 11.35
C LEU A 27 26.93 51.15 10.81
N ARG A 28 28.18 51.49 11.18
CA ARG A 28 29.35 50.70 10.80
C ARG A 28 29.48 49.38 11.57
N GLY A 29 29.06 49.36 12.83
CA GLY A 29 29.05 48.13 13.64
C GLY A 29 28.00 47.12 13.18
N SER A 30 26.80 47.57 12.80
CA SER A 30 25.74 46.71 12.30
C SER A 30 26.01 46.14 10.90
N LEU A 31 26.64 46.91 10.03
CA LEU A 31 27.04 46.44 8.69
C LEU A 31 28.16 45.36 8.77
N LEU A 32 29.11 45.52 9.68
CA LEU A 32 30.17 44.51 9.88
C LEU A 32 29.63 43.22 10.52
N GLN A 33 28.68 43.32 11.44
CA GLN A 33 28.02 42.13 12.01
C GLN A 33 27.13 41.45 10.98
N SER A 34 26.40 42.15 10.13
CA SER A 34 25.61 41.58 9.04
C SER A 34 26.46 40.94 7.95
N LEU A 35 27.63 41.53 7.59
CA LEU A 35 28.56 40.88 6.67
C LEU A 35 29.23 39.62 7.26
N ALA A 36 29.58 39.64 8.54
CA ALA A 36 30.15 38.49 9.22
C ALA A 36 29.12 37.31 9.31
N PHE A 37 27.86 37.63 9.55
CA PHE A 37 26.77 36.63 9.57
C PHE A 37 26.47 36.06 8.18
N LEU A 38 26.50 36.87 7.13
CA LEU A 38 26.38 36.43 5.72
C LEU A 38 27.58 35.58 5.26
N LEU A 39 28.81 35.95 5.64
CA LEU A 39 29.98 35.11 5.35
C LEU A 39 29.98 33.79 6.12
N PHE A 40 29.49 33.79 7.37
CA PHE A 40 29.37 32.55 8.17
C PHE A 40 28.32 31.62 7.60
N THR A 41 27.17 32.14 7.16
CA THR A 41 26.12 31.34 6.50
C THR A 41 26.55 30.82 5.13
N LEU A 42 27.34 31.61 4.35
CA LEU A 42 27.88 31.15 3.07
C LEU A 42 28.96 30.06 3.24
N LEU A 43 29.85 30.19 4.22
CA LEU A 43 30.87 29.18 4.53
C LEU A 43 30.25 27.91 5.11
N PHE A 44 29.16 28.02 5.89
CA PHE A 44 28.44 26.87 6.42
C PHE A 44 27.65 26.12 5.34
N SER A 45 27.07 26.84 4.37
CA SER A 45 26.40 26.24 3.21
C SER A 45 27.37 25.58 2.24
N LEU A 46 28.57 26.17 2.02
CA LEU A 46 29.62 25.58 1.19
C LEU A 46 30.26 24.33 1.83
N SER A 47 30.42 24.28 3.14
CA SER A 47 30.89 23.07 3.85
C SER A 47 29.85 21.96 3.87
N PHE A 48 28.55 22.30 3.89
CA PHE A 48 27.47 21.31 3.76
C PHE A 48 27.35 20.73 2.34
N PHE A 49 27.63 21.55 1.30
CA PHE A 49 27.67 21.10 -0.10
C PHE A 49 28.94 20.29 -0.41
N ALA A 50 30.09 20.63 0.14
CA ALA A 50 31.34 19.90 -0.09
C ALA A 50 31.37 18.54 0.66
N GLY A 51 30.76 18.47 1.84
CA GLY A 51 30.62 17.22 2.62
C GLY A 51 29.68 16.22 1.94
N ASN A 52 28.63 16.69 1.27
CA ASN A 52 27.69 15.82 0.55
C ASN A 52 28.22 15.33 -0.81
N PHE A 53 29.13 16.04 -1.46
CA PHE A 53 29.75 15.56 -2.71
C PHE A 53 30.82 14.47 -2.49
N ALA A 54 31.49 14.45 -1.35
CA ALA A 54 32.45 13.39 -1.02
C ALA A 54 31.80 12.12 -0.50
N TYR A 55 30.54 12.19 0.00
CA TYR A 55 29.78 11.02 0.46
C TYR A 55 28.97 10.34 -0.66
N ALA A 56 28.71 11.05 -1.76
CA ALA A 56 27.94 10.53 -2.90
C ALA A 56 28.76 9.64 -3.86
N SER A 57 30.08 9.57 -3.72
CA SER A 57 30.93 8.80 -4.64
C SER A 57 31.25 7.37 -4.19
N ASN A 58 30.76 6.91 -3.01
CA ASN A 58 31.02 5.56 -2.49
C ASN A 58 29.74 4.78 -2.09
N LEU A 59 28.55 5.25 -2.45
CA LEU A 59 27.31 4.48 -2.33
C LEU A 59 26.93 3.86 -3.69
N THR A 60 27.75 2.92 -4.15
CA THR A 60 27.26 1.84 -5.00
C THR A 60 26.58 0.83 -4.08
N GLY A 61 25.46 1.21 -3.49
CA GLY A 61 24.49 0.25 -2.98
C GLY A 61 24.01 -0.62 -4.14
N PRO A 62 23.56 -1.86 -3.89
CA PRO A 62 22.99 -2.68 -4.95
C PRO A 62 21.88 -1.85 -5.62
N GLY A 63 22.05 -1.55 -6.92
CA GLY A 63 21.11 -0.74 -7.66
C GLY A 63 19.71 -1.32 -7.51
N VAL A 64 18.72 -0.47 -7.26
CA VAL A 64 17.30 -0.86 -7.28
C VAL A 64 17.11 -1.68 -8.55
N LYS A 65 16.78 -2.96 -8.41
CA LYS A 65 16.47 -3.82 -9.55
C LYS A 65 15.22 -3.22 -10.21
N SER A 66 15.41 -2.41 -11.25
CA SER A 66 14.31 -1.86 -12.02
C SER A 66 13.45 -2.99 -12.54
N LEU A 67 12.17 -2.97 -12.22
CA LEU A 67 11.19 -3.90 -12.81
C LEU A 67 11.21 -3.80 -14.35
N SER A 68 11.58 -2.64 -14.90
CA SER A 68 11.64 -2.36 -16.35
C SER A 68 12.65 -3.21 -17.13
N SER A 69 13.60 -3.90 -16.49
CA SER A 69 14.53 -4.83 -17.13
C SER A 69 14.08 -6.29 -17.09
N GLN A 70 13.00 -6.61 -16.37
CA GLN A 70 12.45 -7.96 -16.29
C GLN A 70 11.43 -8.19 -17.40
N LYS A 71 11.50 -9.40 -18.00
CA LYS A 71 10.36 -10.02 -18.69
C LYS A 71 9.14 -9.89 -17.76
N GLU A 72 7.93 -9.83 -18.34
CA GLU A 72 6.62 -9.86 -17.70
C GLU A 72 6.62 -10.53 -16.31
N LEU A 73 6.26 -9.77 -15.24
CA LEU A 73 6.18 -10.31 -13.89
C LEU A 73 5.04 -11.34 -13.80
N ARG A 74 5.31 -12.50 -13.20
CA ARG A 74 4.33 -13.58 -12.99
C ARG A 74 4.39 -14.03 -11.54
N ALA A 75 3.35 -13.74 -10.80
CA ALA A 75 3.32 -13.92 -9.35
C ALA A 75 2.14 -14.76 -8.86
N VAL A 76 2.26 -15.21 -7.62
CA VAL A 76 1.19 -15.89 -6.88
C VAL A 76 1.09 -15.26 -5.50
N TRP A 77 -0.13 -15.03 -5.00
CA TRP A 77 -0.36 -14.68 -3.60
C TRP A 77 -0.36 -15.94 -2.73
N PHE A 78 0.45 -15.91 -1.67
CA PHE A 78 0.46 -16.89 -0.59
C PHE A 78 -0.09 -16.24 0.67
N SER A 79 -1.31 -16.58 1.03
CA SER A 79 -2.10 -15.92 2.06
C SER A 79 -1.88 -16.50 3.45
N TYR A 80 -2.46 -15.88 4.48
CA TYR A 80 -2.49 -16.45 5.83
C TYR A 80 -3.20 -17.82 5.87
N LEU A 81 -4.13 -18.10 4.96
CA LEU A 81 -4.78 -19.40 4.84
C LEU A 81 -3.80 -20.48 4.34
N ASP A 82 -2.89 -20.12 3.44
CA ASP A 82 -1.83 -21.03 2.98
C ASP A 82 -0.86 -21.35 4.14
N TRP A 83 -0.49 -20.34 4.92
CA TRP A 83 0.35 -20.53 6.12
C TRP A 83 -0.27 -21.50 7.13
N MET A 84 -1.58 -21.43 7.37
CA MET A 84 -2.29 -22.33 8.28
C MET A 84 -2.23 -23.79 7.85
N ASN A 85 -2.08 -24.05 6.55
CA ASN A 85 -1.99 -25.39 5.97
C ASN A 85 -0.56 -25.96 5.93
N MET A 86 0.46 -25.15 6.28
CA MET A 86 1.85 -25.60 6.32
C MET A 86 2.11 -26.54 7.50
N PRO A 87 3.03 -27.51 7.36
CA PRO A 87 3.45 -28.39 8.46
C PRO A 87 3.98 -27.61 9.68
N LYS A 88 3.75 -28.14 10.88
CA LYS A 88 4.15 -27.53 12.15
C LYS A 88 5.58 -27.88 12.59
N GLU A 89 6.12 -28.98 12.08
CA GLU A 89 7.48 -29.45 12.37
C GLU A 89 8.47 -28.86 11.36
N GLU A 90 9.62 -28.37 11.81
CA GLU A 90 10.58 -27.64 10.98
C GLU A 90 11.02 -28.42 9.73
N GLN A 91 11.40 -29.69 9.87
CA GLN A 91 11.87 -30.48 8.74
C GLN A 91 10.76 -30.70 7.70
N ALA A 92 9.55 -31.01 8.15
CA ALA A 92 8.40 -31.16 7.26
C ALA A 92 7.98 -29.82 6.63
N PHE A 93 8.06 -28.72 7.39
CA PHE A 93 7.83 -27.37 6.88
C PHE A 93 8.82 -27.01 5.77
N ARG A 94 10.11 -27.25 5.98
CA ARG A 94 11.18 -27.00 4.98
C ARG A 94 10.96 -27.78 3.70
N ALA A 95 10.57 -29.05 3.82
CA ALA A 95 10.25 -29.88 2.65
C ALA A 95 9.03 -29.35 1.89
N GLU A 96 7.99 -28.90 2.60
CA GLU A 96 6.79 -28.31 1.98
C GLU A 96 7.09 -26.95 1.34
N ALA A 97 7.88 -26.09 2.00
CA ALA A 97 8.32 -24.81 1.44
C ALA A 97 9.09 -25.02 0.09
N ALA A 98 9.95 -26.04 0.01
CA ALA A 98 10.61 -26.39 -1.25
C ALA A 98 9.60 -26.79 -2.33
N LYS A 99 8.55 -27.58 -1.99
CA LYS A 99 7.48 -27.95 -2.94
C LYS A 99 6.66 -26.74 -3.38
N VAL A 100 6.42 -25.76 -2.49
CA VAL A 100 5.77 -24.49 -2.87
C VAL A 100 6.55 -23.85 -4.00
N MET A 101 7.88 -23.73 -3.87
CA MET A 101 8.72 -23.10 -4.88
C MET A 101 8.77 -23.92 -6.19
N ASP A 102 8.82 -25.26 -6.09
CA ASP A 102 8.75 -26.14 -7.26
C ASP A 102 7.41 -25.97 -8.02
N ASN A 103 6.30 -25.85 -7.30
CA ASN A 103 4.98 -25.62 -7.88
C ASN A 103 4.90 -24.26 -8.60
N LEU A 104 5.52 -23.22 -8.05
CA LEU A 104 5.59 -21.92 -8.72
C LEU A 104 6.36 -22.06 -10.05
N GLN A 105 7.57 -22.60 -10.02
CA GLN A 105 8.40 -22.77 -11.22
C GLN A 105 7.72 -23.63 -12.28
N LYS A 106 7.13 -24.76 -11.87
CA LYS A 106 6.39 -25.67 -12.77
C LYS A 106 5.27 -24.94 -13.54
N ASN A 107 4.64 -23.96 -12.92
CA ASN A 107 3.53 -23.19 -13.51
C ASN A 107 3.98 -21.87 -14.15
N GLY A 108 5.30 -21.59 -14.22
CA GLY A 108 5.84 -20.41 -14.89
C GLY A 108 5.82 -19.14 -14.05
N PHE A 109 5.64 -19.25 -12.74
CA PHE A 109 5.71 -18.12 -11.80
C PHE A 109 7.14 -17.93 -11.28
N GLN A 110 7.56 -16.67 -11.12
CA GLN A 110 8.88 -16.31 -10.60
C GLN A 110 8.83 -15.33 -9.43
N THR A 111 7.63 -14.98 -8.97
CA THR A 111 7.45 -14.08 -7.83
C THR A 111 6.38 -14.62 -6.87
N LEU A 112 6.61 -14.47 -5.58
CA LEU A 112 5.69 -14.84 -4.51
C LEU A 112 5.30 -13.59 -3.73
N PHE A 113 4.01 -13.25 -3.67
CA PHE A 113 3.47 -12.27 -2.74
C PHE A 113 3.13 -12.98 -1.44
N LEU A 114 4.06 -12.93 -0.49
CA LEU A 114 4.03 -13.71 0.75
C LEU A 114 3.44 -12.88 1.88
N HIS A 115 2.29 -13.29 2.43
CA HIS A 115 1.65 -12.58 3.53
C HIS A 115 2.54 -12.58 4.77
N VAL A 116 2.90 -11.41 5.29
CA VAL A 116 3.75 -11.22 6.47
C VAL A 116 3.10 -10.36 7.56
N HIS A 117 1.94 -9.76 7.26
CA HIS A 117 1.15 -8.96 8.18
C HIS A 117 -0.31 -8.96 7.73
N SER A 118 -1.20 -9.62 8.47
CA SER A 118 -2.58 -9.80 8.04
C SER A 118 -3.64 -9.19 8.95
N HIS A 119 -3.42 -9.23 10.26
CA HIS A 119 -4.39 -8.82 11.29
C HIS A 119 -3.68 -8.04 12.42
N SER A 120 -2.87 -7.05 12.09
CA SER A 120 -1.99 -6.35 13.03
C SER A 120 -1.13 -7.35 13.82
N ASP A 121 -0.56 -8.30 13.11
CA ASP A 121 0.30 -9.37 13.57
C ASP A 121 1.57 -9.44 12.71
N SER A 122 2.60 -10.13 13.16
CA SER A 122 3.85 -10.33 12.42
C SER A 122 4.14 -11.80 12.16
N TYR A 123 4.68 -12.10 10.97
CA TYR A 123 4.95 -13.47 10.52
C TYR A 123 6.43 -13.84 10.60
N GLY A 124 7.29 -12.88 10.92
CA GLY A 124 8.71 -13.09 11.17
C GLY A 124 9.03 -13.04 12.67
N LYS A 125 9.80 -13.97 13.16
CA LYS A 125 10.22 -14.02 14.58
C LYS A 125 11.05 -12.81 15.00
N LYS A 126 11.72 -12.16 14.04
CA LYS A 126 12.54 -10.96 14.27
C LYS A 126 11.74 -9.64 14.10
N MET A 127 10.40 -9.73 13.98
CA MET A 127 9.49 -8.59 13.93
C MET A 127 8.74 -8.51 15.26
N THR A 128 8.85 -7.40 15.96
CA THR A 128 8.41 -7.25 17.37
C THR A 128 7.37 -6.15 17.59
N VAL A 129 7.15 -5.26 16.62
CA VAL A 129 6.17 -4.17 16.72
C VAL A 129 4.74 -4.71 16.88
N PHE A 130 4.42 -5.76 16.13
CA PHE A 130 3.16 -6.48 16.25
C PHE A 130 3.40 -7.88 16.81
N PRO A 131 2.42 -8.49 17.51
CA PRO A 131 2.59 -9.82 18.08
C PRO A 131 2.81 -10.87 17.00
N TYR A 132 3.55 -11.93 17.32
CA TYR A 132 3.75 -13.05 16.42
C TYR A 132 2.41 -13.70 16.08
N SER A 133 2.17 -13.94 14.79
CA SER A 133 0.87 -14.37 14.29
C SER A 133 0.52 -15.80 14.73
N LYS A 134 -0.72 -15.98 15.21
CA LYS A 134 -1.30 -17.29 15.49
C LYS A 134 -1.48 -18.18 14.24
N PHE A 135 -1.39 -17.60 13.06
CA PHE A 135 -1.48 -18.33 11.79
C PHE A 135 -0.17 -19.01 11.41
N MET A 136 0.93 -18.65 12.07
CA MET A 136 2.23 -19.20 11.78
C MET A 136 2.40 -20.61 12.36
N PRO A 137 2.97 -21.55 11.59
CA PRO A 137 3.28 -22.88 12.10
C PRO A 137 4.44 -22.86 13.09
N GLY A 138 4.60 -23.96 13.85
CA GLY A 138 5.73 -24.17 14.74
C GLY A 138 5.69 -23.42 16.08
N ASN A 139 4.65 -22.63 16.38
CA ASN A 139 4.50 -21.89 17.63
C ASN A 139 5.78 -21.15 18.09
N GLY A 140 6.57 -20.64 17.13
CA GLY A 140 7.82 -19.94 17.39
C GLY A 140 9.04 -20.83 17.65
N SER A 141 8.98 -22.17 17.47
CA SER A 141 10.13 -23.07 17.63
C SER A 141 11.21 -22.84 16.55
N PHE A 142 10.80 -22.47 15.33
CA PHE A 142 11.67 -22.08 14.23
C PHE A 142 11.14 -20.80 13.57
N ASP A 143 11.82 -20.27 12.55
CA ASP A 143 11.35 -19.09 11.78
C ASP A 143 10.84 -19.50 10.40
N PRO A 144 9.52 -19.68 10.24
CA PRO A 144 8.93 -20.09 8.96
C PRO A 144 9.18 -19.07 7.83
N LEU A 145 9.20 -17.78 8.14
CA LEU A 145 9.45 -16.74 7.13
C LEU A 145 10.89 -16.85 6.60
N GLU A 146 11.87 -17.03 7.45
CA GLU A 146 13.27 -17.22 7.05
C GLU A 146 13.44 -18.46 6.16
N ILE A 147 12.74 -19.56 6.48
CA ILE A 147 12.77 -20.78 5.68
C ILE A 147 12.14 -20.54 4.30
N MET A 148 10.97 -19.91 4.22
CA MET A 148 10.33 -19.59 2.92
C MET A 148 11.23 -18.74 2.05
N LEU A 149 11.84 -17.70 2.60
CA LEU A 149 12.78 -16.82 1.88
C LEU A 149 14.03 -17.58 1.41
N SER A 150 14.56 -18.49 2.26
CA SER A 150 15.70 -19.33 1.90
C SER A 150 15.37 -20.27 0.73
N GLU A 151 14.21 -20.95 0.75
CA GLU A 151 13.79 -21.84 -0.34
C GLU A 151 13.48 -21.06 -1.61
N ALA A 152 12.85 -19.88 -1.51
CA ALA A 152 12.62 -18.98 -2.64
C ALA A 152 13.94 -18.56 -3.31
N LYS A 153 14.93 -18.16 -2.52
CA LYS A 153 16.26 -17.78 -3.00
C LYS A 153 16.96 -18.92 -3.75
N LYS A 154 16.89 -20.16 -3.23
CA LYS A 154 17.47 -21.36 -3.89
C LYS A 154 16.88 -21.58 -5.29
N LYS A 155 15.64 -21.21 -5.49
CA LYS A 155 14.90 -21.39 -6.75
C LYS A 155 14.86 -20.11 -7.61
N GLY A 156 15.49 -19.01 -7.20
CA GLY A 156 15.45 -17.75 -7.93
C GLY A 156 14.05 -17.12 -7.98
N ILE A 157 13.19 -17.43 -7.00
CA ILE A 157 11.86 -16.82 -6.83
C ILE A 157 12.02 -15.52 -6.05
N SER A 158 11.57 -14.41 -6.62
CA SER A 158 11.47 -13.12 -5.91
C SER A 158 10.34 -13.17 -4.87
N VAL A 159 10.54 -12.52 -3.72
CA VAL A 159 9.50 -12.45 -2.69
C VAL A 159 9.16 -11.00 -2.39
N HIS A 160 7.88 -10.64 -2.58
CA HIS A 160 7.32 -9.40 -2.08
C HIS A 160 6.53 -9.67 -0.81
N ALA A 161 6.90 -9.01 0.27
CA ALA A 161 6.22 -9.14 1.55
C ALA A 161 4.86 -8.43 1.51
N TRP A 162 3.79 -9.18 1.69
CA TRP A 162 2.42 -8.68 1.60
C TRP A 162 1.87 -8.29 2.96
N PHE A 163 1.38 -7.05 3.07
CA PHE A 163 0.74 -6.45 4.24
C PHE A 163 -0.73 -6.11 3.97
N ASN A 164 -1.61 -6.41 4.92
CA ASN A 164 -2.88 -5.72 5.08
C ASN A 164 -2.64 -4.51 6.00
N PRO A 165 -2.63 -3.26 5.53
CA PRO A 165 -2.07 -2.16 6.31
C PRO A 165 -2.79 -1.87 7.64
N TYR A 166 -4.11 -1.91 7.68
CA TYR A 166 -4.85 -1.42 8.84
C TYR A 166 -5.86 -2.41 9.44
N ARG A 167 -5.95 -3.61 8.92
CA ARG A 167 -6.85 -4.62 9.45
C ARG A 167 -6.34 -5.17 10.79
N VAL A 168 -7.18 -5.15 11.82
CA VAL A 168 -6.88 -5.75 13.14
C VAL A 168 -7.59 -7.09 13.31
N SER A 169 -8.84 -7.20 12.86
CA SER A 169 -9.60 -8.44 12.99
C SER A 169 -10.46 -8.72 11.77
N SER A 170 -10.84 -9.98 11.58
CA SER A 170 -11.95 -10.35 10.70
C SER A 170 -13.28 -10.22 11.45
N SER A 171 -14.42 -10.26 10.73
CA SER A 171 -15.76 -10.26 11.32
C SER A 171 -16.02 -11.41 12.28
N MET A 172 -15.23 -12.48 12.20
CA MET A 172 -15.33 -13.65 13.09
C MET A 172 -14.37 -13.58 14.28
N SER A 173 -13.48 -12.59 14.35
CA SER A 173 -12.50 -12.45 15.43
C SER A 173 -13.05 -11.54 16.51
N LYS A 174 -13.21 -12.08 17.72
CA LYS A 174 -13.60 -11.28 18.89
C LYS A 174 -12.40 -10.48 19.42
N TRP A 175 -12.69 -9.34 20.05
CA TRP A 175 -11.69 -8.50 20.69
C TRP A 175 -10.82 -9.26 21.72
N GLU A 176 -11.43 -10.18 22.44
CA GLU A 176 -10.77 -11.02 23.46
C GLU A 176 -9.66 -11.92 22.85
N ASN A 177 -9.77 -12.24 21.56
CA ASN A 177 -8.79 -13.09 20.87
C ASN A 177 -7.54 -12.32 20.38
N ILE A 178 -7.52 -11.01 20.53
CA ILE A 178 -6.33 -10.20 20.24
C ILE A 178 -5.39 -10.32 21.44
N PRO A 179 -4.10 -10.60 21.24
CA PRO A 179 -3.15 -10.74 22.34
C PRO A 179 -3.10 -9.51 23.24
N GLU A 180 -3.07 -9.71 24.56
CA GLU A 180 -3.09 -8.62 25.56
C GLU A 180 -1.85 -7.74 25.50
N ASP A 181 -0.72 -8.28 25.11
CA ASP A 181 0.54 -7.57 24.92
C ASP A 181 0.67 -6.86 23.57
N SER A 182 -0.33 -7.00 22.69
CA SER A 182 -0.33 -6.33 21.40
C SER A 182 -0.42 -4.81 21.54
N ILE A 183 0.18 -4.09 20.56
CA ILE A 183 0.14 -2.62 20.53
C ILE A 183 -1.32 -2.11 20.47
N VAL A 184 -2.23 -2.79 19.77
CA VAL A 184 -3.65 -2.41 19.66
C VAL A 184 -4.38 -2.51 20.99
N LYS A 185 -4.07 -3.53 21.81
CA LYS A 185 -4.61 -3.67 23.17
C LYS A 185 -4.03 -2.61 24.11
N LYS A 186 -2.73 -2.30 23.99
CA LYS A 186 -2.07 -1.23 24.76
C LYS A 186 -2.73 0.10 24.45
N TRP A 187 -2.92 0.45 23.18
CA TRP A 187 -3.61 1.69 22.79
C TRP A 187 -5.01 1.79 23.39
N SER A 188 -5.80 0.71 23.37
CA SER A 188 -7.17 0.73 23.89
C SER A 188 -7.25 0.98 25.40
N LYS A 189 -6.15 0.81 26.14
CA LYS A 189 -6.04 0.99 27.59
C LYS A 189 -5.31 2.28 28.00
N THR A 190 -4.72 2.99 27.01
CA THR A 190 -3.91 4.20 27.24
C THR A 190 -4.74 5.44 26.98
N SER A 191 -4.86 6.32 28.00
CA SER A 191 -5.63 7.57 27.88
C SER A 191 -5.15 8.44 26.71
N GLY A 192 -6.07 8.80 25.81
CA GLY A 192 -5.80 9.58 24.59
C GLY A 192 -5.36 8.77 23.39
N GLU A 193 -5.11 7.46 23.55
CA GLU A 193 -4.70 6.57 22.47
C GLU A 193 -5.81 5.59 22.03
N GLU A 194 -6.93 5.53 22.74
CA GLU A 194 -8.02 4.58 22.52
C GLU A 194 -8.53 4.61 21.08
N ARG A 195 -8.52 5.79 20.46
CA ARG A 195 -8.95 5.95 19.07
C ARG A 195 -7.90 5.56 18.01
N ASN A 196 -6.74 5.04 18.43
CA ASN A 196 -5.81 4.43 17.47
C ASN A 196 -6.38 3.12 16.90
N VAL A 197 -7.38 2.52 17.56
CA VAL A 197 -8.13 1.37 17.08
C VAL A 197 -9.62 1.67 17.11
N LEU A 198 -10.31 1.39 16.01
CA LEU A 198 -11.74 1.67 15.84
C LEU A 198 -12.50 0.40 15.47
N LEU A 199 -13.71 0.27 16.00
CA LEU A 199 -14.66 -0.76 15.59
C LEU A 199 -15.56 -0.21 14.48
N HIS A 200 -15.70 -0.96 13.38
CA HIS A 200 -16.62 -0.64 12.31
C HIS A 200 -17.20 -1.94 11.73
N GLU A 201 -18.52 -2.03 11.64
CA GLU A 201 -19.25 -3.22 11.13
C GLU A 201 -18.75 -4.55 11.72
N GLY A 202 -18.49 -4.58 13.02
CA GLY A 202 -18.05 -5.78 13.75
C GLY A 202 -16.58 -6.16 13.56
N GLN A 203 -15.78 -5.34 12.88
CA GLN A 203 -14.34 -5.53 12.68
C GLN A 203 -13.55 -4.40 13.30
N TYR A 204 -12.37 -4.72 13.82
CA TYR A 204 -11.44 -3.72 14.34
C TYR A 204 -10.41 -3.32 13.29
N TYR A 205 -10.12 -2.02 13.25
CA TYR A 205 -9.15 -1.40 12.34
C TYR A 205 -8.22 -0.48 13.11
N ILE A 206 -6.96 -0.43 12.75
CA ILE A 206 -6.09 0.71 13.11
C ILE A 206 -6.67 1.95 12.42
N ASN A 207 -6.78 3.05 13.16
CA ASN A 207 -7.31 4.30 12.63
C ASN A 207 -6.33 4.96 11.65
N PRO A 208 -6.63 5.01 10.35
CA PRO A 208 -5.72 5.57 9.35
C PRO A 208 -5.45 7.07 9.52
N SER A 209 -6.37 7.79 10.21
CA SER A 209 -6.25 9.22 10.47
C SER A 209 -5.26 9.57 11.60
N ARG A 210 -4.71 8.57 12.30
CA ARG A 210 -3.80 8.80 13.42
C ARG A 210 -2.37 8.39 13.07
N ALA A 211 -1.42 9.24 13.46
CA ALA A 211 0.00 9.01 13.20
C ALA A 211 0.51 7.69 13.83
N ALA A 212 0.06 7.37 15.05
CA ALA A 212 0.52 6.20 15.79
C ALA A 212 0.36 4.88 14.99
N GLY A 213 -0.77 4.69 14.29
CA GLY A 213 -0.99 3.50 13.46
C GLY A 213 -0.05 3.45 12.26
N ARG A 214 0.15 4.58 11.61
CA ARG A 214 1.07 4.71 10.48
C ARG A 214 2.53 4.48 10.88
N GLU A 215 2.94 5.05 12.01
CA GLU A 215 4.28 4.89 12.59
C GLU A 215 4.55 3.44 12.99
N ALA A 216 3.58 2.76 13.62
CA ALA A 216 3.71 1.34 13.95
C ALA A 216 3.87 0.47 12.70
N LEU A 217 3.10 0.74 11.64
CA LEU A 217 3.23 -0.01 10.38
C LEU A 217 4.59 0.24 9.71
N LEU A 218 5.06 1.48 9.67
CA LEU A 218 6.39 1.82 9.13
C LEU A 218 7.51 1.16 9.95
N ALA A 219 7.40 1.14 11.27
CA ALA A 219 8.35 0.45 12.14
C ALA A 219 8.38 -1.06 11.86
N SER A 220 7.22 -1.69 11.68
CA SER A 220 7.11 -3.11 11.33
C SER A 220 7.72 -3.43 9.96
N ILE A 221 7.47 -2.58 8.95
CA ILE A 221 8.11 -2.72 7.63
C ILE A 221 9.62 -2.56 7.75
N LYS A 222 10.09 -1.59 8.56
CA LYS A 222 11.51 -1.40 8.80
C LYS A 222 12.14 -2.63 9.47
N GLU A 223 11.53 -3.21 10.50
CA GLU A 223 11.99 -4.46 11.12
C GLU A 223 12.08 -5.59 10.09
N LEU A 224 11.09 -5.72 9.21
CA LEU A 224 11.13 -6.72 8.14
C LEU A 224 12.35 -6.50 7.24
N LEU A 225 12.52 -5.28 6.72
CA LEU A 225 13.61 -4.95 5.79
C LEU A 225 15.00 -5.00 6.43
N ASP A 226 15.11 -4.81 7.74
CA ASP A 226 16.36 -4.93 8.49
C ASP A 226 16.75 -6.40 8.75
N ASN A 227 15.78 -7.31 8.84
CA ASN A 227 16.00 -8.68 9.33
C ASN A 227 15.77 -9.76 8.26
N TYR A 228 15.09 -9.46 7.15
CA TYR A 228 14.70 -10.43 6.13
C TYR A 228 14.98 -9.90 4.73
N ALA A 229 15.57 -10.76 3.88
CA ALA A 229 15.88 -10.42 2.50
C ALA A 229 14.64 -10.62 1.62
N VAL A 230 13.85 -9.55 1.45
CA VAL A 230 12.72 -9.50 0.50
C VAL A 230 13.05 -8.58 -0.68
N ASP A 231 12.41 -8.82 -1.82
CA ASP A 231 12.64 -8.04 -3.05
C ASP A 231 11.65 -6.87 -3.19
N GLY A 232 10.55 -6.90 -2.44
CA GLY A 232 9.53 -5.84 -2.46
C GLY A 232 8.59 -5.86 -1.26
N ILE A 233 7.83 -4.78 -1.13
CA ILE A 233 6.67 -4.66 -0.24
C ILE A 233 5.42 -4.57 -1.12
N HIS A 234 4.36 -5.24 -0.70
CA HIS A 234 3.07 -5.26 -1.41
C HIS A 234 1.93 -5.01 -0.43
N PHE A 235 1.08 -4.02 -0.73
CA PHE A 235 -0.17 -3.79 0.00
C PHE A 235 -1.36 -4.26 -0.84
N ASP A 236 -2.40 -4.75 -0.18
CA ASP A 236 -3.70 -4.96 -0.80
C ASP A 236 -4.61 -3.71 -0.68
N ASP A 237 -5.92 -3.89 -0.55
CA ASP A 237 -6.93 -2.81 -0.49
C ASP A 237 -7.42 -2.49 0.95
N TYR A 238 -6.78 -3.05 2.00
CA TYR A 238 -7.21 -2.85 3.39
C TYR A 238 -6.67 -1.53 4.00
N PHE A 239 -6.99 -0.39 3.35
CA PHE A 239 -6.71 0.95 3.88
C PHE A 239 -7.80 1.39 4.84
N TYR A 240 -8.74 2.22 4.40
CA TYR A 240 -9.94 2.49 5.19
C TYR A 240 -10.95 1.35 5.05
N PRO A 241 -11.72 1.05 6.11
CA PRO A 241 -12.88 0.18 5.97
C PRO A 241 -13.91 0.83 5.03
N ARG A 242 -14.89 0.04 4.63
CA ARG A 242 -16.00 0.54 3.83
C ARG A 242 -16.91 1.41 4.69
N VAL A 243 -16.52 2.64 4.92
CA VAL A 243 -17.34 3.63 5.64
C VAL A 243 -18.37 4.19 4.67
N SER A 244 -19.64 3.85 4.89
CA SER A 244 -20.72 4.42 4.12
C SER A 244 -20.83 5.94 4.36
N LEU A 245 -21.53 6.65 3.47
CA LEU A 245 -21.89 8.06 3.70
C LEU A 245 -22.97 8.22 4.76
N THR A 246 -23.27 7.19 5.54
CA THR A 246 -24.17 7.24 6.70
C THR A 246 -23.56 8.10 7.80
N GLU A 247 -24.37 8.59 8.71
CA GLU A 247 -23.92 9.35 9.87
C GLU A 247 -22.92 8.56 10.73
N GLU A 248 -23.08 7.23 10.81
CA GLU A 248 -22.14 6.35 11.50
C GLU A 248 -20.77 6.30 10.78
N GLY A 249 -20.75 6.15 9.45
CA GLY A 249 -19.52 6.13 8.67
C GLY A 249 -18.78 7.46 8.66
N LYS A 250 -19.51 8.59 8.70
CA LYS A 250 -18.90 9.92 8.88
C LYS A 250 -18.16 10.00 10.22
N ARG A 251 -18.74 9.42 11.29
CA ARG A 251 -18.17 9.47 12.63
C ARG A 251 -16.95 8.59 12.83
N PHE A 252 -16.62 7.72 11.89
CA PHE A 252 -15.49 6.78 12.02
C PHE A 252 -14.21 7.50 12.51
N ASP A 253 -13.79 8.55 11.83
CA ASP A 253 -12.64 9.38 12.17
C ASP A 253 -12.96 10.89 12.24
N GLU A 254 -14.23 11.25 12.46
CA GLU A 254 -14.68 12.63 12.55
C GLU A 254 -13.92 13.47 13.59
N PRO A 255 -13.65 12.99 14.83
CA PRO A 255 -12.87 13.76 15.80
C PRO A 255 -11.47 14.13 15.31
N GLU A 256 -10.81 13.24 14.56
CA GLU A 256 -9.50 13.47 13.95
C GLU A 256 -9.60 14.53 12.85
N TYR A 257 -10.61 14.45 11.99
CA TYR A 257 -10.87 15.45 10.94
C TYR A 257 -11.22 16.83 11.53
N GLU A 258 -12.09 16.91 12.54
CA GLU A 258 -12.40 18.14 13.21
C GLU A 258 -11.18 18.78 13.92
N LYS A 259 -10.30 17.93 14.46
CA LYS A 259 -9.01 18.41 14.98
C LYS A 259 -8.13 18.98 13.86
N ALA A 260 -8.04 18.29 12.73
CA ALA A 260 -7.25 18.74 11.57
C ALA A 260 -7.80 20.08 11.02
N LYS A 261 -9.12 20.26 10.93
CA LYS A 261 -9.74 21.55 10.52
C LYS A 261 -9.33 22.71 11.44
N ARG A 262 -9.32 22.49 12.75
CA ARG A 262 -8.83 23.51 13.69
C ARG A 262 -7.33 23.82 13.51
N GLN A 263 -6.58 22.93 12.89
CA GLN A 263 -5.15 23.07 12.58
C GLN A 263 -4.88 23.57 11.15
N GLY A 264 -5.94 23.93 10.41
CA GLY A 264 -5.82 24.51 9.06
C GLY A 264 -6.13 23.58 7.90
N GLU A 265 -6.65 22.34 8.15
CA GLU A 265 -7.14 21.49 7.07
C GLU A 265 -8.38 22.14 6.42
N THR A 266 -8.34 22.32 5.11
CA THR A 266 -9.40 22.98 4.33
C THR A 266 -10.17 22.01 3.43
N GLY A 267 -9.64 20.80 3.22
CA GLY A 267 -10.24 19.78 2.38
C GLY A 267 -11.51 19.18 2.99
N SER A 268 -12.34 18.56 2.15
CA SER A 268 -13.47 17.74 2.59
C SER A 268 -13.00 16.52 3.39
N LEU A 269 -13.91 15.88 4.13
CA LEU A 269 -13.59 14.61 4.83
C LEU A 269 -13.05 13.54 3.88
N THR A 270 -13.55 13.47 2.65
CA THR A 270 -13.05 12.55 1.62
C THR A 270 -11.60 12.86 1.23
N GLU A 271 -11.27 14.11 0.99
CA GLU A 271 -9.90 14.55 0.68
C GLU A 271 -8.96 14.33 1.86
N TYR A 272 -9.39 14.63 3.06
CA TYR A 272 -8.64 14.36 4.29
C TYR A 272 -8.28 12.86 4.39
N ARG A 273 -9.25 11.97 4.24
CA ARG A 273 -9.02 10.51 4.28
C ARG A 273 -8.06 10.05 3.17
N ARG A 274 -8.23 10.53 1.94
CA ARG A 274 -7.31 10.26 0.82
C ARG A 274 -5.89 10.75 1.10
N ASN A 275 -5.76 11.91 1.73
CA ASN A 275 -4.46 12.44 2.12
C ASN A 275 -3.77 11.56 3.18
N GLN A 276 -4.52 10.98 4.15
CA GLN A 276 -3.95 10.04 5.12
C GLN A 276 -3.41 8.77 4.45
N VAL A 277 -4.14 8.20 3.48
CA VAL A 277 -3.68 7.04 2.71
C VAL A 277 -2.47 7.41 1.84
N SER A 278 -2.53 8.52 1.10
CA SER A 278 -1.42 9.00 0.27
C SER A 278 -0.14 9.24 1.09
N LEU A 279 -0.28 9.76 2.32
CA LEU A 279 0.84 9.98 3.24
C LEU A 279 1.49 8.65 3.65
N LEU A 280 0.69 7.64 3.99
CA LEU A 280 1.21 6.30 4.26
C LEU A 280 2.00 5.76 3.07
N LEU A 281 1.41 5.77 1.88
CA LEU A 281 2.05 5.23 0.67
C LEU A 281 3.38 5.93 0.38
N LYS A 282 3.40 7.27 0.48
CA LYS A 282 4.62 8.05 0.27
C LYS A 282 5.73 7.68 1.26
N GLN A 283 5.39 7.52 2.53
CA GLN A 283 6.37 7.16 3.57
C GLN A 283 6.88 5.72 3.39
N VAL A 284 6.01 4.77 3.06
CA VAL A 284 6.43 3.38 2.77
C VAL A 284 7.30 3.33 1.52
N HIS A 285 6.92 4.02 0.45
CA HIS A 285 7.72 4.08 -0.78
C HIS A 285 9.12 4.68 -0.53
N SER A 286 9.20 5.77 0.26
CA SER A 286 10.49 6.36 0.64
C SER A 286 11.38 5.35 1.37
N LEU A 287 10.81 4.63 2.37
CA LEU A 287 11.53 3.58 3.10
C LEU A 287 11.98 2.44 2.17
N CYS A 288 11.12 1.98 1.26
CA CYS A 288 11.46 0.95 0.29
C CYS A 288 12.60 1.39 -0.63
N LYS A 289 12.53 2.63 -1.14
CA LYS A 289 13.57 3.21 -1.99
C LYS A 289 14.92 3.31 -1.29
N GLU A 290 14.96 3.70 -0.02
CA GLU A 290 16.17 3.71 0.81
C GLU A 290 16.80 2.33 0.95
N ARG A 291 16.01 1.27 0.89
CA ARG A 291 16.43 -0.14 1.04
C ARG A 291 16.61 -0.87 -0.30
N GLY A 292 16.38 -0.19 -1.42
CA GLY A 292 16.53 -0.76 -2.75
C GLY A 292 15.51 -1.85 -3.10
N VAL A 293 14.32 -1.83 -2.46
CA VAL A 293 13.20 -2.75 -2.74
C VAL A 293 12.04 -2.02 -3.39
N VAL A 294 11.23 -2.72 -4.17
CA VAL A 294 10.06 -2.14 -4.84
C VAL A 294 8.84 -2.13 -3.93
N PHE A 295 7.91 -1.19 -4.18
CA PHE A 295 6.65 -1.09 -3.46
C PHE A 295 5.46 -1.01 -4.41
N GLY A 296 4.47 -1.85 -4.19
CA GLY A 296 3.23 -1.84 -4.98
C GLY A 296 1.97 -2.03 -4.15
N VAL A 297 0.84 -1.71 -4.78
CA VAL A 297 -0.49 -1.87 -4.17
C VAL A 297 -1.44 -2.62 -5.08
N SER A 298 -2.37 -3.38 -4.49
CA SER A 298 -3.36 -4.19 -5.21
C SER A 298 -4.78 -3.78 -4.82
N PRO A 299 -5.33 -2.71 -5.44
CA PRO A 299 -6.67 -2.21 -5.12
C PRO A 299 -7.77 -3.01 -5.81
N VAL A 300 -9.03 -2.73 -5.46
CA VAL A 300 -10.20 -3.22 -6.21
C VAL A 300 -10.15 -2.78 -7.68
N PRO A 301 -10.75 -3.57 -8.61
CA PRO A 301 -10.57 -3.35 -10.05
C PRO A 301 -11.34 -2.13 -10.59
N ASN A 302 -12.42 -1.71 -9.92
CA ASN A 302 -13.30 -0.66 -10.40
C ASN A 302 -12.79 0.73 -10.00
N LEU A 303 -12.30 1.53 -10.95
CA LEU A 303 -11.82 2.90 -10.71
C LEU A 303 -12.88 3.81 -10.11
N GLN A 304 -14.15 3.63 -10.49
CA GLN A 304 -15.24 4.45 -9.94
C GLN A 304 -15.44 4.19 -8.45
N SER A 305 -15.27 2.93 -8.00
CA SER A 305 -15.29 2.59 -6.57
C SER A 305 -14.13 3.24 -5.82
N LEU A 306 -12.93 3.28 -6.38
CA LEU A 306 -11.77 3.96 -5.78
C LEU A 306 -11.95 5.48 -5.73
N ARG A 307 -12.58 6.06 -6.73
CA ARG A 307 -12.90 7.50 -6.79
C ARG A 307 -14.11 7.90 -5.92
N SER A 308 -14.84 6.92 -5.40
CA SER A 308 -15.98 7.17 -4.51
C SER A 308 -15.52 7.73 -3.15
N SER A 309 -16.47 8.26 -2.38
CA SER A 309 -16.27 8.75 -1.01
C SER A 309 -16.71 7.73 0.05
N VAL A 310 -16.83 6.44 -0.32
CA VAL A 310 -17.45 5.41 0.53
C VAL A 310 -16.45 4.44 1.13
N ALA A 311 -15.37 4.12 0.39
CA ALA A 311 -14.46 3.05 0.79
C ALA A 311 -13.03 3.30 0.31
N TYR A 312 -12.08 2.60 0.89
CA TYR A 312 -10.65 2.55 0.53
C TYR A 312 -9.91 3.88 0.62
N PHE A 313 -10.46 4.97 0.10
CA PHE A 313 -9.88 6.31 0.03
C PHE A 313 -8.47 6.35 -0.58
N LEU A 314 -8.23 5.46 -1.55
CA LEU A 314 -7.04 5.48 -2.37
C LEU A 314 -7.21 6.57 -3.45
N ASP A 315 -6.40 7.61 -3.40
CA ASP A 315 -6.39 8.66 -4.43
C ASP A 315 -5.65 8.17 -5.67
N VAL A 316 -6.34 7.30 -6.43
CA VAL A 316 -5.75 6.57 -7.55
C VAL A 316 -5.20 7.52 -8.64
N ASP A 317 -5.86 8.64 -8.88
CA ASP A 317 -5.43 9.62 -9.88
C ASP A 317 -4.11 10.28 -9.47
N LYS A 318 -3.99 10.66 -8.20
CA LYS A 318 -2.78 11.27 -7.62
C LYS A 318 -1.60 10.28 -7.60
N ILE A 319 -1.82 9.05 -7.15
CA ILE A 319 -0.73 8.09 -7.01
C ILE A 319 -0.23 7.58 -8.36
N MET A 320 -1.11 7.48 -9.38
CA MET A 320 -0.72 7.08 -10.73
C MET A 320 0.04 8.17 -11.49
N ALA A 321 -0.13 9.44 -11.09
CA ALA A 321 0.53 10.58 -11.73
C ALA A 321 1.95 10.85 -11.24
N SER A 322 2.46 10.12 -10.24
CA SER A 322 3.78 10.37 -9.63
C SER A 322 4.47 9.09 -9.17
N LYS A 323 5.79 9.03 -9.34
CA LYS A 323 6.66 7.96 -8.80
C LYS A 323 6.96 8.10 -7.29
N ASP A 324 6.27 9.00 -6.59
CA ASP A 324 6.55 9.25 -5.17
C ASP A 324 5.80 8.31 -4.21
N TYR A 325 4.84 7.53 -4.72
CA TYR A 325 3.91 6.76 -3.90
C TYR A 325 4.07 5.26 -4.03
N ILE A 326 4.27 4.74 -5.23
CA ILE A 326 4.37 3.32 -5.55
C ILE A 326 5.17 3.12 -6.84
N ASP A 327 5.77 1.94 -7.00
CA ASP A 327 6.43 1.53 -8.24
C ASP A 327 5.45 0.85 -9.20
N TYR A 328 4.52 0.05 -8.68
CA TYR A 328 3.50 -0.62 -9.47
C TYR A 328 2.13 -0.65 -8.81
N ILE A 329 1.08 -0.74 -9.63
CA ILE A 329 -0.29 -0.97 -9.20
C ILE A 329 -0.82 -2.25 -9.84
N MET A 330 -1.57 -3.06 -9.06
CA MET A 330 -2.06 -4.37 -9.48
C MET A 330 -3.55 -4.53 -9.12
N PRO A 331 -4.49 -3.90 -9.86
CA PRO A 331 -5.91 -4.07 -9.59
C PRO A 331 -6.33 -5.54 -9.61
N GLN A 332 -7.20 -5.92 -8.67
CA GLN A 332 -7.70 -7.29 -8.45
C GLN A 332 -8.78 -7.65 -9.49
N MET A 333 -8.37 -7.92 -10.72
CA MET A 333 -9.24 -8.22 -11.89
C MET A 333 -9.86 -9.62 -11.81
N TYR A 334 -10.53 -9.93 -10.69
CA TYR A 334 -11.03 -11.29 -10.38
C TYR A 334 -12.34 -11.66 -11.09
N HIS A 335 -12.83 -10.81 -11.99
CA HIS A 335 -14.07 -11.03 -12.72
C HIS A 335 -13.79 -11.46 -14.17
N GLY A 336 -14.72 -12.22 -14.73
CA GLY A 336 -14.62 -12.69 -16.10
C GLY A 336 -15.10 -11.65 -17.15
N PHE A 337 -15.24 -12.11 -18.36
CA PHE A 337 -15.62 -11.27 -19.51
C PHE A 337 -17.10 -10.93 -19.53
N ARG A 338 -17.94 -11.86 -18.99
CA ARG A 338 -19.41 -11.76 -19.05
C ARG A 338 -20.07 -11.38 -17.74
N ALA A 339 -19.27 -10.86 -16.77
CA ALA A 339 -19.82 -10.46 -15.49
C ALA A 339 -20.94 -9.42 -15.64
N LYS A 340 -22.08 -9.63 -14.97
CA LYS A 340 -23.26 -8.76 -15.02
C LYS A 340 -23.58 -8.16 -13.65
N ASN A 341 -24.20 -7.00 -13.67
CA ASN A 341 -24.77 -6.37 -12.48
C ASN A 341 -26.16 -6.96 -12.16
N GLY A 342 -26.75 -6.56 -11.04
CA GLY A 342 -28.09 -7.01 -10.62
C GLY A 342 -29.25 -6.63 -11.59
N LYS A 343 -28.97 -5.81 -12.63
CA LYS A 343 -29.94 -5.44 -13.68
C LYS A 343 -29.70 -6.22 -14.98
N GLY A 344 -28.79 -7.20 -14.99
CA GLY A 344 -28.44 -7.98 -16.17
C GLY A 344 -27.56 -7.24 -17.21
N GLN A 345 -27.11 -6.02 -16.92
CA GLN A 345 -26.19 -5.26 -17.76
C GLN A 345 -24.74 -5.65 -17.45
N GLU A 346 -23.80 -5.33 -18.35
CA GLU A 346 -22.38 -5.51 -18.09
C GLU A 346 -21.99 -4.87 -16.77
N ALA A 347 -21.29 -5.62 -15.92
CA ALA A 347 -20.86 -5.12 -14.62
C ALA A 347 -19.72 -4.09 -14.78
N PRO A 348 -19.67 -3.06 -13.92
CA PRO A 348 -18.55 -2.08 -13.94
C PRO A 348 -17.17 -2.73 -13.70
N HIS A 349 -17.13 -3.92 -13.14
CA HIS A 349 -15.94 -4.70 -12.86
C HIS A 349 -15.72 -5.86 -13.86
N ALA A 350 -16.52 -5.95 -14.94
CA ALA A 350 -16.26 -6.90 -16.04
C ALA A 350 -14.85 -6.66 -16.60
N TYR A 351 -14.17 -7.75 -16.99
CA TYR A 351 -12.75 -7.71 -17.26
C TYR A 351 -12.34 -6.67 -18.30
N MET A 352 -12.94 -6.68 -19.50
CA MET A 352 -12.56 -5.77 -20.58
C MET A 352 -12.81 -4.30 -20.24
N ARG A 353 -13.89 -4.02 -19.52
CA ARG A 353 -14.20 -2.67 -19.07
C ARG A 353 -13.15 -2.16 -18.08
N SER A 354 -12.86 -2.94 -17.06
CA SER A 354 -11.84 -2.59 -16.07
C SER A 354 -10.44 -2.48 -16.70
N LEU A 355 -10.09 -3.38 -17.63
CA LEU A 355 -8.82 -3.31 -18.36
C LEU A 355 -8.70 -1.99 -19.14
N GLY A 356 -9.75 -1.61 -19.90
CA GLY A 356 -9.79 -0.35 -20.63
C GLY A 356 -9.63 0.87 -19.72
N ASP A 357 -10.35 0.90 -18.60
CA ASP A 357 -10.28 1.99 -17.62
C ASP A 357 -8.86 2.15 -17.05
N TRP A 358 -8.21 1.06 -16.65
CA TRP A 358 -6.85 1.08 -16.10
C TRP A 358 -5.78 1.44 -17.14
N VAL A 359 -5.89 0.93 -18.36
CA VAL A 359 -4.99 1.29 -19.47
C VAL A 359 -5.09 2.78 -19.79
N ASN A 360 -6.32 3.31 -19.86
CA ASN A 360 -6.56 4.73 -20.11
C ASN A 360 -5.96 5.60 -18.98
N LEU A 361 -6.15 5.22 -17.71
CA LEU A 361 -5.56 5.94 -16.59
C LEU A 361 -4.03 5.91 -16.67
N THR A 362 -3.43 4.75 -16.90
CA THR A 362 -1.97 4.61 -17.00
C THR A 362 -1.40 5.49 -18.12
N ASN A 363 -2.02 5.48 -19.29
CA ASN A 363 -1.60 6.34 -20.42
C ASN A 363 -1.76 7.83 -20.10
N SER A 364 -2.90 8.23 -19.50
CA SER A 364 -3.17 9.64 -19.19
C SER A 364 -2.22 10.22 -18.14
N THR A 365 -1.62 9.38 -17.31
CA THR A 365 -0.62 9.75 -16.29
C THR A 365 0.83 9.59 -16.76
N GLY A 366 1.03 9.33 -18.05
CA GLY A 366 2.36 9.23 -18.65
C GLY A 366 3.16 7.99 -18.24
N ASN A 367 2.48 6.89 -17.91
CA ASN A 367 3.09 5.61 -17.52
C ASN A 367 4.11 5.75 -16.37
N GLN A 368 3.83 6.60 -15.39
CA GLN A 368 4.72 6.82 -14.24
C GLN A 368 4.80 5.60 -13.34
N VAL A 369 3.69 4.86 -13.19
CA VAL A 369 3.54 3.67 -12.35
C VAL A 369 3.29 2.47 -13.26
N GLU A 370 3.94 1.34 -13.01
CA GLU A 370 3.73 0.12 -13.79
C GLU A 370 2.36 -0.50 -13.51
N LEU A 371 1.60 -0.81 -14.56
CA LEU A 371 0.33 -1.53 -14.44
C LEU A 371 0.55 -3.02 -14.52
N MET A 372 0.11 -3.74 -13.49
CA MET A 372 0.04 -5.20 -13.42
C MET A 372 -1.40 -5.62 -13.13
N LEU A 373 -1.75 -6.89 -13.31
CA LEU A 373 -3.12 -7.36 -13.08
C LEU A 373 -3.15 -8.55 -12.11
N GLY A 374 -4.04 -8.46 -11.11
CA GLY A 374 -4.39 -9.58 -10.24
C GLY A 374 -5.50 -10.42 -10.87
N LEU A 375 -5.29 -11.73 -11.01
CA LEU A 375 -6.21 -12.67 -11.67
C LEU A 375 -6.80 -13.66 -10.66
N GLY A 376 -8.09 -13.97 -10.80
CA GLY A 376 -8.84 -14.76 -9.81
C GLY A 376 -8.88 -16.26 -10.09
N LEU A 377 -7.78 -16.99 -9.93
CA LEU A 377 -7.75 -18.45 -10.12
C LEU A 377 -8.75 -19.20 -9.24
N TYR A 378 -9.06 -18.69 -8.04
CA TYR A 378 -10.04 -19.29 -7.12
C TYR A 378 -11.45 -19.43 -7.71
N ARG A 379 -11.75 -18.72 -8.80
CA ARG A 379 -13.03 -18.80 -9.51
C ARG A 379 -13.09 -19.96 -10.49
N ALA A 380 -11.97 -20.46 -10.95
CA ALA A 380 -11.89 -21.52 -11.96
C ALA A 380 -12.68 -22.77 -11.54
N GLY A 381 -13.53 -23.28 -12.41
CA GLY A 381 -14.35 -24.46 -12.16
C GLY A 381 -15.41 -24.27 -11.06
N SER A 382 -15.71 -23.02 -10.65
CA SER A 382 -16.68 -22.75 -9.58
C SER A 382 -17.99 -22.18 -10.11
N THR A 383 -19.06 -22.39 -9.35
CA THR A 383 -20.40 -21.81 -9.60
C THR A 383 -20.57 -20.43 -8.95
N VAL A 384 -19.47 -19.73 -8.64
CA VAL A 384 -19.51 -18.40 -8.04
C VAL A 384 -20.35 -17.48 -8.91
N TRP A 385 -21.35 -16.86 -8.29
CA TRP A 385 -22.26 -15.96 -8.99
C TRP A 385 -21.53 -14.75 -9.59
N ASP A 386 -21.74 -14.50 -10.86
CA ASP A 386 -21.17 -13.41 -11.63
C ASP A 386 -22.24 -12.57 -12.37
N GLY A 387 -23.50 -12.68 -11.91
CA GLY A 387 -24.65 -12.03 -12.52
C GLY A 387 -25.31 -12.81 -13.66
N ASN A 388 -24.80 -14.00 -13.99
CA ASN A 388 -25.35 -14.90 -15.01
C ASN A 388 -26.01 -16.11 -14.34
N PRO A 389 -27.05 -16.73 -14.97
CA PRO A 389 -27.69 -17.96 -14.50
C PRO A 389 -26.69 -19.11 -14.34
N VAL A 390 -25.71 -19.19 -15.24
CA VAL A 390 -24.58 -20.13 -15.15
C VAL A 390 -23.30 -19.33 -15.32
N SER A 391 -22.41 -19.43 -14.35
CA SER A 391 -21.13 -18.71 -14.36
C SER A 391 -20.25 -19.16 -15.52
N GLU A 392 -19.61 -18.23 -16.20
CA GLU A 392 -18.61 -18.54 -17.22
C GLU A 392 -17.41 -19.33 -16.63
N TRP A 393 -17.07 -19.09 -15.39
CA TRP A 393 -16.01 -19.81 -14.67
C TRP A 393 -16.27 -21.31 -14.49
N PHE A 394 -17.54 -21.70 -14.53
CA PHE A 394 -17.95 -23.11 -14.47
C PHE A 394 -17.93 -23.78 -15.84
N THR A 395 -18.27 -23.01 -16.91
CA THR A 395 -18.43 -23.56 -18.26
C THR A 395 -17.18 -23.47 -19.11
N GLU A 396 -16.28 -22.56 -18.79
CA GLU A 396 -15.03 -22.31 -19.54
C GLU A 396 -13.81 -22.59 -18.68
N SER A 397 -12.68 -22.84 -19.28
CA SER A 397 -11.44 -23.18 -18.57
C SER A 397 -10.21 -22.46 -19.13
N ASP A 398 -10.42 -21.39 -19.91
CA ASP A 398 -9.38 -20.60 -20.57
C ASP A 398 -9.52 -19.07 -20.30
N ILE A 399 -10.28 -18.72 -19.27
CA ILE A 399 -10.60 -17.32 -18.94
C ILE A 399 -9.33 -16.55 -18.61
N LEU A 400 -8.48 -17.08 -17.71
CA LEU A 400 -7.22 -16.41 -17.34
C LEU A 400 -6.26 -16.31 -18.51
N LYS A 401 -6.18 -17.34 -19.36
CA LYS A 401 -5.39 -17.29 -20.59
C LYS A 401 -5.84 -16.11 -21.46
N ARG A 402 -7.13 -16.03 -21.77
CA ARG A 402 -7.69 -14.94 -22.60
C ARG A 402 -7.50 -13.56 -21.93
N GLN A 403 -7.58 -13.49 -20.60
CA GLN A 403 -7.33 -12.25 -19.86
C GLN A 403 -5.88 -11.77 -20.08
N VAL A 404 -4.91 -12.66 -20.01
CA VAL A 404 -3.49 -12.36 -20.29
C VAL A 404 -3.30 -11.95 -21.76
N GLU A 405 -3.92 -12.68 -22.70
CA GLU A 405 -3.82 -12.37 -24.13
C GLU A 405 -4.39 -10.98 -24.46
N GLU A 406 -5.55 -10.63 -23.93
CA GLU A 406 -6.16 -9.30 -24.13
C GLU A 406 -5.32 -8.19 -23.47
N ALA A 407 -4.79 -8.43 -22.27
CA ALA A 407 -3.93 -7.47 -21.60
C ALA A 407 -2.61 -7.24 -22.35
N ARG A 408 -1.98 -8.27 -22.89
CA ARG A 408 -0.75 -8.15 -23.71
C ARG A 408 -0.95 -7.32 -24.97
N LYS A 409 -2.14 -7.39 -25.61
CA LYS A 409 -2.46 -6.57 -26.77
C LYS A 409 -2.41 -5.06 -26.50
N THR A 410 -2.59 -4.66 -25.25
CA THR A 410 -2.50 -3.24 -24.85
C THR A 410 -1.08 -2.68 -24.90
N GLY A 411 -0.05 -3.51 -24.76
CA GLY A 411 1.36 -3.11 -24.63
C GLY A 411 1.70 -2.40 -23.31
N ILE A 412 0.71 -2.20 -22.44
CA ILE A 412 0.83 -1.40 -21.19
C ILE A 412 1.07 -2.28 -19.98
N VAL A 413 0.39 -3.42 -19.89
CA VAL A 413 0.45 -4.32 -18.74
C VAL A 413 1.82 -5.00 -18.65
N LYS A 414 2.46 -4.95 -17.46
CA LYS A 414 3.82 -5.42 -17.20
C LYS A 414 3.88 -6.73 -16.39
N GLY A 415 2.74 -7.25 -15.96
CA GLY A 415 2.74 -8.51 -15.22
C GLY A 415 1.38 -8.93 -14.71
N TYR A 416 1.38 -10.12 -14.12
CA TYR A 416 0.19 -10.79 -13.62
C TYR A 416 0.48 -11.48 -12.28
N ALA A 417 -0.51 -11.51 -11.41
CA ALA A 417 -0.47 -12.38 -10.23
C ALA A 417 -1.78 -13.14 -10.11
N VAL A 418 -1.74 -14.39 -9.65
CA VAL A 418 -2.94 -15.19 -9.42
C VAL A 418 -3.26 -15.32 -7.94
N PHE A 419 -4.51 -15.17 -7.59
CA PHE A 419 -5.04 -15.36 -6.24
C PHE A 419 -5.77 -16.70 -6.20
N ALA A 420 -5.28 -17.72 -5.44
CA ALA A 420 -4.11 -17.73 -4.60
C ALA A 420 -3.38 -19.08 -4.72
N TYR A 421 -2.28 -19.29 -3.99
CA TYR A 421 -1.45 -20.49 -4.06
C TYR A 421 -2.25 -21.78 -3.83
N GLN A 422 -3.11 -21.84 -2.82
CA GLN A 422 -3.95 -23.01 -2.55
C GLN A 422 -4.75 -23.46 -3.79
N ASN A 423 -5.16 -22.51 -4.64
CA ASN A 423 -5.95 -22.83 -5.83
C ASN A 423 -5.11 -23.44 -6.96
N LEU A 424 -3.78 -23.30 -6.91
CA LEU A 424 -2.89 -24.06 -7.82
C LEU A 424 -2.97 -25.57 -7.57
N LEU A 425 -3.39 -25.98 -6.38
CA LEU A 425 -3.47 -27.39 -5.95
C LEU A 425 -4.86 -28.01 -6.15
N GLU A 426 -5.88 -27.20 -6.41
CA GLU A 426 -7.27 -27.65 -6.56
C GLU A 426 -7.50 -28.31 -7.93
N GLU A 427 -8.11 -29.50 -7.93
CA GLU A 427 -8.42 -30.27 -9.16
C GLU A 427 -9.28 -29.45 -10.15
N ARG A 428 -10.31 -28.75 -9.63
CA ARG A 428 -11.21 -27.93 -10.46
C ARG A 428 -10.50 -26.80 -11.22
N ALA A 429 -9.34 -26.33 -10.73
CA ALA A 429 -8.57 -25.24 -11.35
C ALA A 429 -7.49 -25.74 -12.34
N GLN A 430 -7.22 -27.06 -12.43
CA GLN A 430 -6.08 -27.58 -13.20
C GLN A 430 -6.18 -27.28 -14.69
N ARG A 431 -7.38 -27.33 -15.28
CA ARG A 431 -7.56 -27.02 -16.71
C ARG A 431 -7.27 -25.53 -16.99
N GLU A 432 -7.79 -24.65 -16.17
CA GLU A 432 -7.56 -23.20 -16.25
C GLU A 432 -6.06 -22.87 -16.07
N LEU A 433 -5.44 -23.47 -15.05
CA LEU A 433 -4.01 -23.33 -14.78
C LEU A 433 -3.14 -23.87 -15.94
N GLY A 434 -3.52 -24.98 -16.57
CA GLY A 434 -2.85 -25.52 -17.74
C GLY A 434 -2.90 -24.57 -18.93
N ASN A 435 -4.05 -23.96 -19.18
CA ASN A 435 -4.23 -22.97 -20.22
C ASN A 435 -3.46 -21.68 -19.93
N LEU A 436 -3.47 -21.19 -18.69
CA LEU A 436 -2.67 -20.03 -18.28
C LEU A 436 -1.16 -20.30 -18.45
N ARG A 437 -0.68 -21.49 -18.04
CA ARG A 437 0.71 -21.88 -18.22
C ARG A 437 1.14 -21.87 -19.69
N SER A 438 0.28 -22.31 -20.59
CA SER A 438 0.59 -22.31 -22.03
C SER A 438 0.86 -20.90 -22.57
N VAL A 439 0.17 -19.89 -22.08
CA VAL A 439 0.41 -18.50 -22.50
C VAL A 439 1.63 -17.87 -21.84
N PHE A 440 2.07 -18.39 -20.69
CA PHE A 440 3.28 -17.93 -20.02
C PHE A 440 4.57 -18.51 -20.64
N GLN A 441 4.47 -19.61 -21.37
CA GLN A 441 5.61 -20.25 -22.03
C GLN A 441 5.89 -19.67 -23.42
N ASN A 442 4.93 -18.97 -23.99
CA ASN A 442 5.04 -18.26 -25.28
C ASN A 442 5.42 -16.79 -25.05
#